data_a22908f11935b7f1f202c27af897fc22
#
_entry.id   a22908f11935b7f1f202c27af897fc22
#
_cell.length_a   1.000
_cell.length_b   1.000
_cell.length_c   1.000
_cell.angle_alpha   90.00
_cell.angle_beta   90.00
_cell.angle_gamma   90.00
#
_symmetry.space_group_name_H-M   'P 1'
#
loop_
_entity.id
_entity.type
_entity.pdbx_description
1 polymer ?
#
loop_
_entity_poly.entity_id
_entity_poly.type
_entity_poly.pdbx_seq_one_letter_code
_entity_poly.pdbx_strand_id
1 'polypeptide(L)'
;MPERLLIEIRVRPNSSRNKVGGIAGNPPRLIVAVQAPAVDGKANEAVIKELAKAFDCRARDFTIVFGELGRDKRLLVQGDLIALTKKYSELLDDPKLFY
;
A
#
# COMPACT_ATOMS: atom_id res chain seq x y z
N MET A 1 6.52 23.25 -0.64
CA MET A 1 5.92 22.23 0.23
C MET A 1 5.96 20.87 -0.48
N PRO A 2 6.26 19.80 0.22
CA PRO A 2 6.23 18.49 -0.43
C PRO A 2 4.81 18.14 -0.87
N GLU A 3 4.70 17.56 -2.03
CA GLU A 3 3.44 17.06 -2.52
C GLU A 3 3.09 15.76 -1.80
N ARG A 4 1.82 15.47 -1.70
CA ARG A 4 1.33 14.26 -1.02
C ARG A 4 0.21 13.64 -1.83
N LEU A 5 0.22 12.32 -1.87
CA LEU A 5 -0.85 11.53 -2.48
C LEU A 5 -1.52 10.71 -1.39
N LEU A 6 -2.85 10.74 -1.35
CA LEU A 6 -3.60 9.85 -0.48
C LEU A 6 -3.83 8.53 -1.22
N ILE A 7 -3.38 7.43 -0.64
CA ILE A 7 -3.64 6.09 -1.18
C ILE A 7 -4.52 5.31 -0.23
N GLU A 8 -5.36 4.45 -0.79
CA GLU A 8 -6.20 3.53 -0.03
C GLU A 8 -5.76 2.12 -0.31
N ILE A 9 -5.53 1.35 0.74
CA ILE A 9 -5.02 -0.02 0.62
C ILE A 9 -5.89 -0.98 1.43
N ARG A 10 -5.83 -2.25 1.02
CA ARG A 10 -6.36 -3.37 1.81
C ARG A 10 -5.22 -4.34 2.09
N VAL A 11 -4.96 -4.59 3.36
CA VAL A 11 -3.86 -5.44 3.79
C VAL A 11 -4.35 -6.89 3.92
N ARG A 12 -3.55 -7.81 3.42
CA ARG A 12 -3.75 -9.25 3.60
C ARG A 12 -2.56 -9.81 4.38
N PRO A 13 -2.64 -9.85 5.71
CA PRO A 13 -1.56 -10.40 6.53
C PRO A 13 -1.57 -11.94 6.44
N ASN A 14 -0.52 -12.55 6.94
CA ASN A 14 -0.35 -14.01 6.93
C ASN A 14 -0.43 -14.60 5.52
N SER A 15 -0.01 -13.85 4.53
CA SER A 15 0.02 -14.32 3.14
C SER A 15 1.23 -15.20 2.89
N SER A 16 1.18 -15.98 1.81
CA SER A 16 2.28 -16.86 1.45
C SER A 16 3.51 -16.10 0.97
N ARG A 17 3.32 -14.86 0.50
CA ARG A 17 4.43 -14.01 0.02
C ARG A 17 4.03 -12.55 0.13
N ASN A 18 5.03 -11.68 0.06
CA ASN A 18 4.81 -10.24 0.02
C ASN A 18 4.51 -9.81 -1.42
N LYS A 19 3.45 -9.03 -1.62
CA LYS A 19 3.07 -8.54 -2.94
C LYS A 19 2.25 -7.27 -2.82
N VAL A 20 2.53 -6.31 -3.70
CA VAL A 20 1.72 -5.10 -3.85
C VAL A 20 1.13 -5.10 -5.25
N GLY A 21 -0.18 -5.05 -5.36
CA GLY A 21 -0.86 -4.99 -6.65
C GLY A 21 -2.26 -5.53 -6.62
N GLY A 22 -3.10 -5.01 -7.52
CA GLY A 22 -4.49 -5.41 -7.65
C GLY A 22 -5.43 -4.55 -6.83
N ILE A 23 -6.73 -4.78 -7.01
CA ILE A 23 -7.77 -4.00 -6.33
C ILE A 23 -8.70 -4.88 -5.53
N ALA A 24 -9.24 -4.31 -4.45
CA ALA A 24 -10.26 -4.95 -3.64
C ALA A 24 -11.25 -3.91 -3.14
N GLY A 25 -12.51 -4.29 -3.06
CA GLY A 25 -13.54 -3.46 -2.47
C GLY A 25 -14.10 -2.38 -3.38
N ASN A 26 -15.08 -1.66 -2.85
CA ASN A 26 -15.73 -0.54 -3.50
C ASN A 26 -15.94 0.55 -2.44
N PRO A 27 -15.18 1.67 -2.50
CA PRO A 27 -14.24 2.06 -3.56
C PRO A 27 -13.02 1.13 -3.65
N PRO A 28 -12.35 1.12 -4.81
CA PRO A 28 -11.21 0.22 -4.99
C PRO A 28 -10.03 0.61 -4.09
N ARG A 29 -9.41 -0.41 -3.49
CA ARG A 29 -8.23 -0.27 -2.65
C ARG A 29 -7.11 -1.13 -3.20
N LEU A 30 -5.90 -0.62 -3.12
CA LEU A 30 -4.72 -1.36 -3.53
C LEU A 30 -4.45 -2.51 -2.56
N ILE A 31 -4.31 -3.71 -3.09
CA ILE A 31 -4.01 -4.88 -2.26
C ILE A 31 -2.53 -4.89 -1.89
N VAL A 32 -2.26 -5.03 -0.59
CA VAL A 32 -0.90 -5.22 -0.07
C VAL A 32 -0.89 -6.50 0.75
N ALA A 33 -0.33 -7.56 0.18
CA ALA A 33 -0.18 -8.84 0.85
C ALA A 33 1.18 -8.87 1.55
N VAL A 34 1.20 -9.27 2.81
CA VAL A 34 2.44 -9.40 3.57
C VAL A 34 2.44 -10.73 4.33
N GLN A 35 3.62 -11.32 4.46
CA GLN A 35 3.78 -12.56 5.22
C GLN A 35 3.63 -12.31 6.72
N ALA A 36 3.95 -11.11 7.18
CA ALA A 36 3.90 -10.77 8.59
C ALA A 36 2.49 -10.92 9.17
N PRO A 37 2.39 -11.36 10.44
CA PRO A 37 1.08 -11.46 11.11
C PRO A 37 0.57 -10.09 11.53
N ALA A 38 -0.76 -9.99 11.72
CA ALA A 38 -1.41 -8.75 12.15
C ALA A 38 -1.33 -8.59 13.67
N VAL A 39 -0.11 -8.62 14.21
CA VAL A 39 0.14 -8.48 15.65
C VAL A 39 1.31 -7.53 15.89
N ASP A 40 1.24 -6.77 16.97
CA ASP A 40 2.32 -5.93 17.50
C ASP A 40 2.95 -4.99 16.45
N GLY A 41 2.15 -4.46 15.53
CA GLY A 41 2.61 -3.56 14.51
C GLY A 41 3.45 -4.19 13.41
N LYS A 42 3.66 -5.49 13.43
CA LYS A 42 4.50 -6.19 12.45
C LYS A 42 3.95 -6.09 11.02
N ALA A 43 2.62 -6.24 10.87
CA ALA A 43 2.00 -6.12 9.56
C ALA A 43 2.14 -4.69 9.02
N ASN A 44 1.98 -3.67 9.86
CA ASN A 44 2.12 -2.28 9.44
C ASN A 44 3.54 -1.97 8.96
N GLU A 45 4.55 -2.46 9.67
CA GLU A 45 5.94 -2.29 9.26
C GLU A 45 6.20 -2.97 7.91
N ALA A 46 5.71 -4.20 7.75
CA ALA A 46 5.85 -4.94 6.50
C ALA A 46 5.14 -4.25 5.34
N VAL A 47 3.94 -3.73 5.58
CA VAL A 47 3.16 -2.98 4.59
C VAL A 47 3.94 -1.76 4.09
N ILE A 48 4.44 -0.95 5.00
CA ILE A 48 5.20 0.25 4.65
C ILE A 48 6.45 -0.11 3.86
N LYS A 49 7.14 -1.17 4.28
CA LYS A 49 8.34 -1.64 3.59
C LYS A 49 8.04 -2.06 2.14
N GLU A 50 6.96 -2.82 1.94
CA GLU A 50 6.57 -3.26 0.60
C GLU A 50 6.07 -2.10 -0.27
N LEU A 51 5.32 -1.17 0.31
CA LEU A 51 4.90 0.03 -0.41
C LEU A 51 6.08 0.89 -0.83
N ALA A 52 7.08 1.03 0.03
CA ALA A 52 8.28 1.80 -0.28
C ALA A 52 8.99 1.22 -1.50
N LYS A 53 9.11 -0.10 -1.58
CA LYS A 53 9.68 -0.78 -2.74
C LYS A 53 8.83 -0.57 -3.99
N ALA A 54 7.52 -0.76 -3.88
CA ALA A 54 6.61 -0.68 -5.02
C ALA A 54 6.53 0.73 -5.61
N PHE A 55 6.60 1.75 -4.77
CA PHE A 55 6.52 3.15 -5.20
C PHE A 55 7.89 3.78 -5.45
N ASP A 56 8.98 3.03 -5.23
CA ASP A 56 10.34 3.54 -5.31
C ASP A 56 10.54 4.76 -4.41
N CYS A 57 10.05 4.63 -3.19
CA CYS A 57 10.12 5.65 -2.15
C CYS A 57 10.82 5.11 -0.91
N ARG A 58 10.89 5.92 0.12
CA ARG A 58 11.43 5.50 1.43
C ARG A 58 10.29 5.26 2.40
N ALA A 59 10.52 4.39 3.38
CA ALA A 59 9.52 4.10 4.40
C ALA A 59 9.01 5.37 5.08
N ARG A 60 9.90 6.33 5.33
CA ARG A 60 9.57 7.60 5.98
C ARG A 60 8.63 8.50 5.17
N ASP A 61 8.47 8.21 3.87
CA ASP A 61 7.58 8.99 3.02
C ASP A 61 6.11 8.58 3.20
N PHE A 62 5.84 7.49 3.92
CA PHE A 62 4.51 6.96 4.14
C PHE A 62 4.03 7.22 5.56
N THR A 63 2.80 7.72 5.69
CA THR A 63 2.16 7.94 6.99
C THR A 63 0.76 7.35 6.97
N ILE A 64 0.47 6.45 7.92
CA ILE A 64 -0.88 5.90 8.06
C ILE A 64 -1.75 6.98 8.71
N VAL A 65 -2.80 7.39 8.03
CA VAL A 65 -3.70 8.44 8.53
C VAL A 65 -5.08 7.91 8.93
N PHE A 66 -5.37 6.66 8.57
CA PHE A 66 -6.63 6.01 8.95
C PHE A 66 -6.45 4.50 8.94
N GLY A 67 -7.11 3.82 9.86
CA GLY A 67 -7.20 2.36 9.88
C GLY A 67 -5.94 1.66 10.36
N GLU A 68 -5.21 2.25 11.31
CA GLU A 68 -3.97 1.66 11.82
C GLU A 68 -4.14 0.23 12.30
N LEU A 69 -5.26 -0.09 12.96
CA LEU A 69 -5.54 -1.42 13.48
C LEU A 69 -6.38 -2.28 12.53
N GLY A 70 -6.88 -1.70 11.45
CA GLY A 70 -7.74 -2.41 10.50
C GLY A 70 -6.97 -2.88 9.26
N ARG A 71 -7.65 -3.66 8.43
CA ARG A 71 -7.09 -4.12 7.16
C ARG A 71 -7.22 -3.05 6.07
N ASP A 72 -8.27 -2.24 6.12
CA ASP A 72 -8.45 -1.11 5.20
C ASP A 72 -7.77 0.10 5.81
N LYS A 73 -6.80 0.66 5.09
CA LYS A 73 -5.98 1.76 5.58
C LYS A 73 -5.90 2.86 4.56
N ARG A 74 -5.69 4.08 5.05
CA ARG A 74 -5.34 5.23 4.21
C ARG A 74 -3.98 5.73 4.61
N LEU A 75 -3.14 6.00 3.62
CA LEU A 75 -1.80 6.51 3.86
C LEU A 75 -1.56 7.74 3.01
N LEU A 76 -0.79 8.67 3.55
CA LEU A 76 -0.24 9.77 2.78
C LEU A 76 1.17 9.41 2.35
N VAL A 77 1.47 9.64 1.09
CA VAL A 77 2.78 9.40 0.50
C VAL A 77 3.35 10.73 0.06
N GLN A 78 4.54 11.07 0.54
CA GLN A 78 5.23 12.29 0.13
C GLN A 78 6.12 12.01 -1.08
N GLY A 79 6.10 12.92 -2.05
CA GLY A 79 6.97 12.82 -3.21
C GLY A 79 6.41 13.57 -4.40
N ASP A 80 6.93 13.26 -5.58
CA ASP A 80 6.43 13.83 -6.83
C ASP A 80 5.03 13.28 -7.12
N LEU A 81 4.04 14.16 -7.06
CA LEU A 81 2.63 13.78 -7.21
C LEU A 81 2.34 13.08 -8.53
N ILE A 82 2.94 13.54 -9.63
CA ILE A 82 2.73 12.95 -10.96
C ILE A 82 3.26 11.51 -10.98
N ALA A 83 4.49 11.32 -10.51
CA ALA A 83 5.10 10.00 -10.49
C ALA A 83 4.37 9.04 -9.55
N LEU A 84 3.97 9.52 -8.38
CA LEU A 84 3.22 8.71 -7.39
C LEU A 84 1.86 8.30 -7.93
N THR A 85 1.14 9.22 -8.56
CA THR A 85 -0.18 8.95 -9.12
C THR A 85 -0.10 7.91 -10.22
N LYS A 86 0.90 8.04 -11.09
CA LYS A 86 1.13 7.08 -12.17
C LYS A 86 1.39 5.69 -11.60
N LYS A 87 2.29 5.60 -10.62
CA LYS A 87 2.65 4.33 -10.00
C LYS A 87 1.45 3.69 -9.30
N TYR A 88 0.68 4.48 -8.56
CA TYR A 88 -0.51 4.01 -7.88
C TYR A 88 -1.52 3.42 -8.88
N SER A 89 -1.77 4.14 -9.96
CA SER A 89 -2.65 3.69 -11.04
C SER A 89 -2.19 2.37 -11.65
N GLU A 90 -0.89 2.25 -11.92
CA GLU A 90 -0.30 1.02 -12.46
C GLU A 90 -0.46 -0.16 -11.51
N LEU A 91 -0.25 0.06 -10.22
CA LEU A 91 -0.36 -1.00 -9.21
C LEU A 91 -1.81 -1.47 -9.03
N LEU A 92 -2.77 -0.53 -9.10
CA LEU A 92 -4.19 -0.88 -9.03
C LEU A 92 -4.61 -1.74 -10.22
N ASP A 93 -4.03 -1.48 -11.38
CA ASP A 93 -4.35 -2.18 -12.62
C ASP A 93 -3.35 -3.31 -12.90
N ASP A 94 -3.13 -4.16 -11.90
CA ASP A 94 -2.19 -5.28 -12.03
C ASP A 94 -2.79 -6.37 -12.93
N PRO A 95 -2.23 -6.57 -14.15
CA PRO A 95 -2.79 -7.55 -15.09
C PRO A 95 -2.72 -8.99 -14.60
N LYS A 96 -1.89 -9.29 -13.63
CA LYS A 96 -1.76 -10.64 -13.08
C LYS A 96 -3.00 -11.12 -12.36
N LEU A 97 -3.94 -10.21 -12.03
CA LEU A 97 -5.19 -10.60 -11.41
C LEU A 97 -6.14 -11.30 -12.38
N PHE A 98 -5.90 -11.17 -13.68
CA PHE A 98 -6.78 -11.71 -14.71
C PHE A 98 -6.30 -13.03 -15.30
N TYR A 99 -5.27 -13.61 -14.71
CA TYR A 99 -4.72 -14.88 -15.16
C TYR A 99 -4.86 -15.96 -14.11
#